data_153c89d1c54eb45435e808e68e59f5f2
#
_entry.id   153c89d1c54eb45435e808e68e59f5f2
#
_cell.length_a   1.000
_cell.length_b   1.000
_cell.length_c   1.000
_cell.angle_alpha   90.00
_cell.angle_beta   90.00
_cell.angle_gamma   90.00
#
_symmetry.space_group_name_H-M   'P 1'
#
loop_
_entity.id
_entity.type
_entity.pdbx_description
1 polymer ?
#
loop_
_entity_poly.entity_id
_entity_poly.type
_entity_poly.pdbx_seq_one_letter_code
_entity_poly.pdbx_strand_id
1 'polypeptide(L)'
;MLDNISKSNKYYLLDYCYMICLGKLVIYHSGDTLYYEGMEEWINRFNPTIALLPINGNDPSRKVAGNLNAEEAVKLSKRCNVQVVIPCHYDLFEFNTADVNEFIKAAKKYEQRFCVLELGGKFSSCEI
;
A
#
# COMPACT_ATOMS: atom_id res chain seq x y z
N MET A 1 15.47 -17.77 6.34
CA MET A 1 15.39 -16.29 6.39
C MET A 1 13.98 -15.76 6.62
N LEU A 2 12.94 -16.40 6.13
CA LEU A 2 11.54 -16.05 6.40
C LEU A 2 11.09 -16.42 7.82
N ASP A 3 11.67 -17.44 8.42
CA ASP A 3 11.28 -17.93 9.77
C ASP A 3 11.64 -16.97 10.93
N ASN A 4 12.55 -16.03 10.70
CA ASN A 4 12.92 -15.04 11.72
C ASN A 4 12.03 -13.80 11.74
N ILE A 5 11.22 -13.59 10.71
CA ILE A 5 10.28 -12.46 10.64
C ILE A 5 9.02 -12.76 11.46
N SER A 6 8.64 -14.03 11.56
CA SER A 6 7.43 -14.46 12.28
C SER A 6 7.56 -14.50 13.80
N LYS A 7 8.78 -14.43 14.35
CA LYS A 7 9.02 -14.62 15.80
C LYS A 7 9.14 -13.35 16.61
N SER A 8 9.19 -12.17 16.02
CA SER A 8 9.53 -10.97 16.78
C SER A 8 8.38 -10.02 17.12
N ASN A 9 7.16 -10.24 16.66
CA ASN A 9 6.10 -9.27 16.94
C ASN A 9 4.72 -9.87 17.16
N LYS A 10 4.33 -9.94 18.40
CA LYS A 10 3.02 -10.35 18.92
C LYS A 10 1.87 -9.38 18.54
N TYR A 11 2.16 -8.29 17.84
CA TYR A 11 1.22 -7.19 17.59
C TYR A 11 0.74 -7.06 16.14
N TYR A 12 1.22 -7.89 15.22
CA TYR A 12 0.90 -7.77 13.78
C TYR A 12 -0.09 -8.83 13.28
N LEU A 13 -0.88 -9.39 14.18
CA LEU A 13 -1.82 -10.48 13.88
C LEU A 13 -3.17 -10.03 13.32
N LEU A 14 -3.39 -8.74 13.11
CA LEU A 14 -4.69 -8.27 12.65
C LEU A 14 -4.75 -8.05 11.14
N ASP A 15 -3.61 -7.78 10.48
CA ASP A 15 -3.60 -7.51 9.07
C ASP A 15 -2.41 -8.21 8.40
N TYR A 16 -2.71 -9.14 7.52
CA TYR A 16 -1.68 -9.85 6.76
C TYR A 16 -1.12 -8.93 5.69
N CYS A 17 0.13 -8.53 5.83
CA CYS A 17 0.89 -7.91 4.75
C CYS A 17 1.81 -8.93 4.08
N TYR A 18 2.10 -8.69 2.83
CA TYR A 18 2.96 -9.57 2.03
C TYR A 18 4.13 -8.81 1.44
N MET A 19 5.31 -9.40 1.55
CA MET A 19 6.50 -8.98 0.82
C MET A 19 6.90 -10.11 -0.12
N ILE A 20 6.70 -9.91 -1.41
CA ILE A 20 6.93 -10.92 -2.46
C ILE A 20 8.19 -10.56 -3.20
N CYS A 21 9.21 -11.41 -3.11
CA CYS A 21 10.50 -11.20 -3.77
C CYS A 21 10.64 -12.11 -4.99
N LEU A 22 10.75 -11.52 -6.17
CA LEU A 22 10.90 -12.20 -7.46
C LEU A 22 12.17 -11.68 -8.15
N GLY A 23 13.33 -12.22 -7.81
CA GLY A 23 14.61 -11.70 -8.27
C GLY A 23 14.84 -10.27 -7.79
N LYS A 24 14.94 -9.33 -8.73
CA LYS A 24 15.09 -7.89 -8.41
C LYS A 24 13.76 -7.18 -8.13
N LEU A 25 12.65 -7.79 -8.47
CA LEU A 25 11.32 -7.25 -8.24
C LEU A 25 10.86 -7.58 -6.82
N VAL A 26 10.55 -6.57 -6.05
CA VAL A 26 10.01 -6.71 -4.69
C VAL A 26 8.66 -6.01 -4.64
N ILE A 27 7.62 -6.77 -4.31
CA ILE A 27 6.24 -6.28 -4.23
C ILE A 27 5.80 -6.28 -2.77
N TYR A 28 5.41 -5.13 -2.28
CA TYR A 28 4.77 -4.97 -0.98
C TYR A 28 3.26 -4.85 -1.16
N HIS A 29 2.51 -5.73 -0.52
CA HIS A 29 1.05 -5.62 -0.39
C HIS A 29 0.73 -5.46 1.09
N SER A 30 0.20 -4.31 1.46
CA SER A 30 -0.03 -4.01 2.87
C SER A 30 -1.21 -4.77 3.49
N GLY A 31 -2.12 -5.28 2.66
CA GLY A 31 -3.46 -5.63 3.15
C GLY A 31 -4.19 -4.39 3.64
N ASP A 32 -5.18 -4.58 4.49
CA ASP A 32 -5.87 -3.51 5.21
C ASP A 32 -4.95 -3.00 6.32
N THR A 33 -4.64 -1.71 6.30
CA THR A 33 -3.72 -1.14 7.28
C THR A 33 -3.93 0.35 7.50
N LEU A 34 -3.74 0.76 8.74
CA LEU A 34 -3.44 2.14 9.11
C LEU A 34 -1.92 2.32 9.16
N TYR A 35 -1.46 3.58 9.15
CA TYR A 35 -0.07 3.85 9.47
C TYR A 35 0.24 3.52 10.94
N TYR A 36 1.37 2.86 11.19
CA TYR A 36 1.85 2.53 12.53
C TYR A 36 3.33 2.83 12.68
N GLU A 37 3.77 3.04 13.90
CA GLU A 37 5.17 3.32 14.22
C GLU A 37 6.07 2.15 13.81
N GLY A 38 7.18 2.45 13.14
CA GLY A 38 8.12 1.45 12.62
C GLY A 38 7.75 0.83 11.26
N MET A 39 6.59 1.21 10.70
CA MET A 39 6.14 0.67 9.40
C MET A 39 7.14 0.97 8.27
N GLU A 40 7.63 2.21 8.19
CA GLU A 40 8.59 2.61 7.16
C GLU A 40 9.92 1.86 7.31
N GLU A 41 10.40 1.71 8.55
CA GLU A 41 11.64 0.98 8.82
C GLU A 41 11.53 -0.48 8.40
N TRP A 42 10.38 -1.11 8.67
CA TRP A 42 10.13 -2.48 8.27
C TRP A 42 10.09 -2.62 6.75
N ILE A 43 9.35 -1.75 6.06
CA ILE A 43 9.22 -1.76 4.59
C ILE A 43 10.59 -1.53 3.94
N ASN A 44 11.36 -0.57 4.45
CA ASN A 44 12.66 -0.20 3.89
C ASN A 44 13.72 -1.32 3.97
N ARG A 45 13.54 -2.30 4.86
CA ARG A 45 14.44 -3.49 4.90
C ARG A 45 14.42 -4.30 3.60
N PHE A 46 13.33 -4.23 2.85
CA PHE A 46 13.12 -5.00 1.64
C PHE A 46 13.27 -4.18 0.35
N ASN A 47 13.31 -2.86 0.45
CA ASN A 47 13.39 -1.94 -0.70
C ASN A 47 12.35 -2.27 -1.79
N PRO A 48 11.04 -2.23 -1.51
CA PRO A 48 10.04 -2.64 -2.46
C PRO A 48 10.04 -1.77 -3.71
N THR A 49 9.93 -2.43 -4.86
CA THR A 49 9.80 -1.79 -6.17
C THR A 49 8.38 -1.31 -6.40
N ILE A 50 7.41 -2.13 -6.01
CA ILE A 50 5.98 -1.86 -6.14
C ILE A 50 5.33 -1.95 -4.76
N ALA A 51 4.40 -1.04 -4.47
CA ALA A 51 3.52 -1.14 -3.31
C ALA A 51 2.06 -1.13 -3.74
N LEU A 52 1.28 -2.09 -3.24
CA LEU A 52 -0.18 -2.11 -3.32
C LEU A 52 -0.73 -1.65 -1.98
N LEU A 53 -1.38 -0.49 -1.94
CA LEU A 53 -1.81 0.16 -0.71
C LEU A 53 -3.30 0.54 -0.77
N PRO A 54 -4.05 0.38 0.33
CA PRO A 54 -5.41 0.84 0.42
C PRO A 54 -5.46 2.37 0.44
N ILE A 55 -6.56 2.94 -0.07
CA ILE A 55 -6.75 4.40 -0.13
C ILE A 55 -8.11 4.86 0.42
N ASN A 56 -8.93 3.94 0.92
CA ASN A 56 -10.30 4.23 1.36
C ASN A 56 -10.41 4.96 2.71
N GLY A 57 -9.29 5.12 3.42
CA GLY A 57 -9.23 5.92 4.64
C GLY A 57 -9.83 5.27 5.87
N ASN A 58 -9.85 6.02 6.95
CA ASN A 58 -10.39 5.61 8.24
C ASN A 58 -11.57 6.50 8.63
N ASP A 59 -12.78 5.99 8.46
CA ASP A 59 -14.01 6.67 8.85
C ASP A 59 -14.78 5.79 9.86
N PRO A 60 -14.80 6.17 11.15
CA PRO A 60 -15.49 5.40 12.18
C PRO A 60 -16.99 5.19 11.93
N SER A 61 -17.63 6.07 11.16
CA SER A 61 -19.05 5.95 10.82
C SER A 61 -19.38 4.73 9.97
N ARG A 62 -18.40 4.22 9.23
CA ARG A 62 -18.50 3.03 8.40
C ARG A 62 -18.54 1.73 9.22
N LYS A 63 -18.13 1.76 10.50
CA LYS A 63 -18.08 0.60 11.41
C LYS A 63 -17.26 -0.59 10.88
N VAL A 64 -16.23 -0.30 10.10
CA VAL A 64 -15.25 -1.26 9.60
C VAL A 64 -13.85 -0.81 9.99
N ALA A 65 -12.88 -1.73 9.93
CA ALA A 65 -11.48 -1.38 10.15
C ALA A 65 -11.04 -0.29 9.18
N GLY A 66 -10.31 0.70 9.70
CA GLY A 66 -9.80 1.80 8.89
C GLY A 66 -8.56 1.41 8.10
N ASN A 67 -8.30 2.18 7.05
CA ASN A 67 -7.16 2.04 6.17
C ASN A 67 -6.44 3.38 5.99
N LEU A 68 -5.30 3.35 5.33
CA LEU A 68 -4.63 4.55 4.83
C LEU A 68 -5.58 5.33 3.92
N ASN A 69 -5.55 6.65 3.99
CA ASN A 69 -6.16 7.47 2.96
C ASN A 69 -5.21 7.67 1.77
N ALA A 70 -5.70 8.30 0.72
CA ALA A 70 -4.95 8.53 -0.51
C ALA A 70 -3.61 9.25 -0.29
N GLU A 71 -3.60 10.31 0.51
CA GLU A 71 -2.39 11.09 0.79
C GLU A 71 -1.39 10.32 1.66
N GLU A 72 -1.88 9.57 2.65
CA GLU A 72 -1.06 8.72 3.51
C GLU A 72 -0.38 7.60 2.72
N ALA A 73 -1.10 6.93 1.82
CA ALA A 73 -0.56 5.89 0.95
C ALA A 73 0.57 6.43 0.05
N VAL A 74 0.37 7.60 -0.55
CA VAL A 74 1.38 8.25 -1.38
C VAL A 74 2.61 8.66 -0.56
N LYS A 75 2.40 9.29 0.59
CA LYS A 75 3.50 9.70 1.48
C LYS A 75 4.32 8.51 1.98
N LEU A 76 3.66 7.43 2.37
CA LEU A 76 4.33 6.19 2.77
C LEU A 76 5.20 5.65 1.64
N SER A 77 4.64 5.54 0.43
CA SER A 77 5.38 5.08 -0.75
C SER A 77 6.61 5.94 -1.04
N LYS A 78 6.47 7.26 -0.94
CA LYS A 78 7.56 8.20 -1.17
C LYS A 78 8.67 8.04 -0.13
N ARG A 79 8.33 7.94 1.15
CA ARG A 79 9.30 7.75 2.26
C ARG A 79 10.00 6.40 2.20
N CYS A 80 9.33 5.39 1.68
CA CYS A 80 9.90 4.06 1.48
C CYS A 80 10.61 3.89 0.13
N ASN A 81 10.78 4.95 -0.65
CA ASN A 81 11.42 4.94 -1.97
C ASN A 81 10.81 3.90 -2.94
N VAL A 82 9.51 3.63 -2.80
CA VAL A 82 8.78 2.75 -3.70
C VAL A 82 8.77 3.37 -5.09
N GLN A 83 9.11 2.58 -6.11
CA GLN A 83 9.16 3.09 -7.48
C GLN A 83 7.76 3.33 -8.04
N VAL A 84 6.84 2.41 -7.82
CA VAL A 84 5.45 2.52 -8.31
C VAL A 84 4.48 2.13 -7.20
N VAL A 85 3.50 3.00 -6.92
CA VAL A 85 2.39 2.67 -6.03
C VAL A 85 1.13 2.39 -6.82
N ILE A 86 0.42 1.32 -6.44
CA ILE A 86 -0.85 0.90 -7.03
C ILE A 86 -1.91 1.01 -5.94
N PRO A 87 -2.93 1.87 -6.11
CA PRO A 87 -3.98 2.03 -5.12
C PRO A 87 -4.92 0.83 -5.11
N CYS A 88 -5.41 0.47 -3.93
CA CYS A 88 -6.39 -0.57 -3.67
C CYS A 88 -7.57 -0.04 -2.87
N HIS A 89 -8.64 -0.82 -2.72
CA HIS A 89 -9.81 -0.50 -1.89
C HIS A 89 -10.58 0.75 -2.34
N TYR A 90 -10.86 0.85 -3.63
CA TYR A 90 -11.76 1.84 -4.21
C TYR A 90 -12.69 1.17 -5.24
N ASP A 91 -13.83 1.80 -5.51
CA ASP A 91 -14.83 1.37 -6.50
C ASP A 91 -15.38 -0.06 -6.30
N LEU A 92 -15.29 -0.62 -5.09
CA LEU A 92 -15.83 -1.95 -4.77
C LEU A 92 -17.12 -1.89 -3.96
N PHE A 93 -17.15 -1.05 -2.92
CA PHE A 93 -18.33 -0.87 -2.05
C PHE A 93 -18.68 0.60 -1.96
N GLU A 94 -19.97 0.92 -2.16
CA GLU A 94 -20.44 2.30 -2.14
C GLU A 94 -20.17 3.01 -0.80
N PHE A 95 -20.33 2.30 0.32
CA PHE A 95 -20.12 2.84 1.66
C PHE A 95 -18.66 2.87 2.12
N ASN A 96 -17.78 2.09 1.50
CA ASN A 96 -16.39 1.92 1.90
C ASN A 96 -15.46 1.99 0.69
N THR A 97 -15.29 3.19 0.20
CA THR A 97 -14.53 3.49 -1.02
C THR A 97 -13.77 4.80 -0.88
N ALA A 98 -13.04 5.15 -1.90
CA ALA A 98 -12.35 6.43 -2.05
C ALA A 98 -12.52 6.96 -3.47
N ASP A 99 -12.39 8.27 -3.64
CA ASP A 99 -12.22 8.86 -4.97
C ASP A 99 -10.76 8.68 -5.42
N VAL A 100 -10.55 7.85 -6.41
CA VAL A 100 -9.21 7.61 -6.98
C VAL A 100 -8.55 8.88 -7.51
N ASN A 101 -9.33 9.91 -7.86
CA ASN A 101 -8.78 11.19 -8.29
C ASN A 101 -8.03 11.92 -7.16
N GLU A 102 -8.42 11.73 -5.90
CA GLU A 102 -7.68 12.26 -4.75
C GLU A 102 -6.30 11.60 -4.63
N PHE A 103 -6.23 10.30 -4.89
CA PHE A 103 -4.95 9.59 -4.95
C PHE A 103 -4.07 10.11 -6.10
N ILE A 104 -4.63 10.28 -7.29
CA ILE A 104 -3.90 10.81 -8.47
C ILE A 104 -3.36 12.21 -8.18
N LYS A 105 -4.17 13.09 -7.57
CA LYS A 105 -3.73 14.43 -7.16
C LYS A 105 -2.59 14.38 -6.16
N ALA A 106 -2.70 13.53 -5.13
CA ALA A 106 -1.65 13.35 -4.14
C ALA A 106 -0.36 12.81 -4.77
N ALA A 107 -0.46 11.79 -5.61
CA ALA A 107 0.70 11.20 -6.29
C ALA A 107 1.44 12.23 -7.17
N LYS A 108 0.71 13.06 -7.90
CA LYS A 108 1.29 14.16 -8.68
C LYS A 108 1.93 15.23 -7.79
N LYS A 109 1.26 15.62 -6.69
CA LYS A 109 1.77 16.61 -5.72
C LYS A 109 3.10 16.19 -5.10
N TYR A 110 3.24 14.92 -4.77
CA TYR A 110 4.45 14.36 -4.13
C TYR A 110 5.45 13.76 -5.14
N GLU A 111 5.17 13.90 -6.44
CA GLU A 111 6.01 13.33 -7.51
C GLU A 111 6.28 11.83 -7.29
N GLN A 112 5.25 11.10 -6.87
CA GLN A 112 5.28 9.67 -6.71
C GLN A 112 4.73 9.00 -7.97
N ARG A 113 5.54 8.14 -8.59
CA ARG A 113 5.07 7.34 -9.73
C ARG A 113 4.01 6.35 -9.27
N PHE A 114 2.94 6.23 -10.04
CA PHE A 114 1.79 5.40 -9.72
C PHE A 114 1.20 4.74 -10.95
N CYS A 115 0.40 3.69 -10.73
CA CYS A 115 -0.43 3.08 -11.75
C CYS A 115 -1.81 2.83 -11.17
N VAL A 116 -2.85 3.38 -11.78
CA VAL A 116 -4.24 3.05 -11.49
C VAL A 116 -4.68 1.97 -12.46
N LEU A 117 -5.06 0.82 -11.92
CA LEU A 117 -5.55 -0.30 -12.73
C LEU A 117 -7.07 -0.26 -12.85
N GLU A 118 -7.55 -0.40 -14.07
CA GLU A 118 -8.96 -0.68 -14.32
C GLU A 118 -9.27 -2.14 -14.00
N LEU A 119 -10.56 -2.48 -13.86
CA LEU A 119 -10.99 -3.86 -13.62
C LEU A 119 -10.49 -4.78 -14.75
N GLY A 120 -9.75 -5.81 -14.39
CA GLY A 120 -9.09 -6.70 -15.35
C GLY A 120 -7.80 -6.14 -15.96
N GLY A 121 -7.40 -4.92 -15.59
CA GLY A 121 -6.15 -4.31 -16.02
C GLY A 121 -4.91 -5.08 -15.53
N LYS A 122 -3.80 -4.88 -16.24
CA LYS A 122 -2.51 -5.54 -15.95
C LYS A 122 -1.42 -4.49 -15.82
N PHE A 123 -0.50 -4.72 -14.90
CA PHE A 123 0.76 -3.97 -14.78
C PHE A 123 1.93 -4.90 -15.13
N SER A 124 2.83 -4.43 -15.98
CA SER A 124 4.01 -5.19 -16.37
C SER A 124 5.27 -4.66 -15.68
N SER A 125 6.13 -5.56 -15.20
CA SER A 125 7.44 -5.18 -14.64
C SER A 125 8.36 -4.51 -15.65
N CYS A 126 8.07 -4.62 -16.94
CA CYS A 126 8.79 -3.87 -17.98
C CYS A 126 8.49 -2.37 -17.96
N GLU A 127 7.49 -1.94 -17.18
CA GLU A 127 7.10 -0.54 -17.04
C GLU A 127 7.81 0.17 -15.86
N ILE A 128 8.72 -0.52 -15.17
CA ILE A 128 9.43 0.00 -13.98
C ILE A 128 10.77 0.59 -14.36
#